data_c7ab829c53f2e91280b4bbd7a970c68f
#
_entry.id   c7ab829c53f2e91280b4bbd7a970c68f
#
_cell.length_a   1.000
_cell.length_b   1.000
_cell.length_c   1.000
_cell.angle_alpha   90.00
_cell.angle_beta   90.00
_cell.angle_gamma   90.00
#
_symmetry.space_group_name_H-M   'P 1'
#
loop_
_entity.id
_entity.type
_entity.pdbx_description
1 polymer ?
#
loop_
_entity_poly.entity_id
_entity_poly.type
_entity_poly.pdbx_seq_one_letter_code
_entity_poly.pdbx_strand_id
1 'polypeptide(L)'
;MKQLGFLILMITLLLSGFIPNVHAKTEGPQAANNLQVAPPAAIKDIFPDPAMANEVLIDLNLNKLNKQSTSDTVTQTELNSITGSFQAINKGIKSIEGAEYLQNITELDVEKNQITDITPVANLKKLTTLLINSNQITDISPVADLANLTTFYCGNNPISDISAVQNLTKLSIFNCYTANVEDISPVKKLVNLKTLSLGSNNIHDISDIEKLTALEYLSFSNNPVENPEVIGKLTNLNTLWLYNAQIKNIDFTASLPSLTSVYLYNNQISDISEVSNWRNIEYLELNGNQISDITPIANLTTLKTLKLQDQKITNPEIPFQKNVSIENKVIDNFGNIVAPNNISDNGTYNSPTLSWDLNEIKDSLSYDFSTKMTILKINATFSGTVIQPLIKDSTRPIITADEKISYPERTIKTAAEFLTDIHATTDDGSPVEVDLSAVDFDKPGSYTVTLTAVDSAGNAATPVNVIITITAVDMSKPVITADEKISYPERTIKTAAEFLTDIHATTDDGSPVEVDLSAVDFDKPGSYT
;
A
#
# COMPACT_ATOMS: atom_id res chain seq x y z
N MET A 1 37.40 -13.43 -21.56
CA MET A 1 37.16 -11.98 -21.53
C MET A 1 36.30 -11.59 -22.73
N LYS A 2 35.04 -12.04 -22.76
CA LYS A 2 33.97 -11.60 -23.69
C LYS A 2 32.61 -11.89 -23.07
N GLN A 3 32.31 -11.21 -21.97
CA GLN A 3 30.99 -11.21 -21.31
C GLN A 3 30.84 -9.91 -20.51
N LEU A 4 30.91 -8.78 -21.19
CA LEU A 4 30.58 -7.50 -20.56
C LEU A 4 30.17 -6.51 -21.67
N GLY A 5 28.94 -6.58 -22.12
CA GLY A 5 28.45 -5.70 -23.16
C GLY A 5 26.93 -5.62 -23.29
N PHE A 6 26.19 -5.90 -22.22
CA PHE A 6 24.72 -5.73 -22.23
C PHE A 6 24.27 -4.94 -21.00
N LEU A 7 24.77 -3.72 -20.88
CA LEU A 7 24.20 -2.78 -19.93
C LEU A 7 24.13 -1.40 -20.59
N ILE A 8 22.97 -0.76 -20.51
CA ILE A 8 22.67 0.62 -20.89
C ILE A 8 22.21 0.83 -22.35
N LEU A 9 20.89 0.66 -22.55
CA LEU A 9 20.08 1.65 -23.25
C LEU A 9 18.59 1.45 -22.90
N MET A 10 18.16 1.99 -21.77
CA MET A 10 16.74 2.26 -21.49
C MET A 10 16.64 3.69 -20.95
N ILE A 11 16.33 4.64 -21.81
CA ILE A 11 15.81 5.95 -21.39
C ILE A 11 14.74 6.37 -22.40
N THR A 12 13.54 6.62 -21.83
CA THR A 12 12.42 7.42 -22.32
C THR A 12 11.59 6.94 -23.50
N LEU A 13 10.36 6.45 -23.20
CA LEU A 13 9.19 6.89 -23.96
C LEU A 13 8.00 7.11 -23.00
N LEU A 14 7.52 8.34 -23.05
CA LEU A 14 6.40 8.89 -22.29
C LEU A 14 5.06 8.34 -22.79
N LEU A 15 4.13 8.27 -21.83
CA LEU A 15 2.68 8.17 -21.92
C LEU A 15 2.05 8.74 -23.21
N SER A 16 1.36 7.88 -23.96
CA SER A 16 0.20 8.29 -24.72
C SER A 16 -0.86 7.18 -24.63
N GLY A 17 -2.04 7.56 -24.14
CA GLY A 17 -3.13 6.66 -23.85
C GLY A 17 -3.63 5.91 -25.09
N PHE A 18 -3.86 4.62 -24.95
CA PHE A 18 -4.56 3.80 -25.92
C PHE A 18 -5.97 3.46 -25.40
N ILE A 19 -6.96 3.88 -26.17
CA ILE A 19 -8.35 3.47 -26.07
C ILE A 19 -8.49 2.17 -26.89
N PRO A 20 -9.08 1.08 -26.37
CA PRO A 20 -9.26 -0.12 -27.18
C PRO A 20 -10.43 0.07 -28.16
N ASN A 21 -10.14 0.10 -29.43
CA ASN A 21 -11.13 -0.04 -30.48
C ASN A 21 -11.41 -1.53 -30.73
N VAL A 22 -12.62 -1.95 -30.41
CA VAL A 22 -13.18 -3.24 -30.86
C VAL A 22 -13.38 -3.16 -32.36
N HIS A 23 -12.58 -3.87 -33.14
CA HIS A 23 -12.79 -4.03 -34.58
C HIS A 23 -13.45 -5.38 -34.84
N ALA A 24 -14.62 -5.29 -35.47
CA ALA A 24 -15.31 -6.41 -36.08
C ALA A 24 -14.41 -7.07 -37.14
N LYS A 25 -14.41 -8.41 -37.18
CA LYS A 25 -13.81 -9.19 -38.27
C LYS A 25 -14.48 -8.80 -39.59
N THR A 26 -13.76 -8.03 -40.39
CA THR A 26 -14.03 -7.95 -41.83
C THR A 26 -13.16 -8.99 -42.48
N GLU A 27 -13.78 -9.91 -43.21
CA GLU A 27 -13.06 -10.83 -44.12
C GLU A 27 -12.24 -9.99 -45.08
N GLY A 28 -10.92 -10.14 -44.97
CA GLY A 28 -9.97 -9.50 -45.90
C GLY A 28 -10.02 -10.15 -47.28
N PRO A 29 -9.52 -9.45 -48.31
CA PRO A 29 -9.54 -9.97 -49.65
C PRO A 29 -8.74 -11.27 -49.74
N GLN A 30 -9.33 -12.26 -50.41
CA GLN A 30 -8.76 -13.55 -50.72
C GLN A 30 -7.32 -13.36 -51.28
N ALA A 31 -6.32 -13.85 -50.52
CA ALA A 31 -4.93 -13.85 -50.95
C ALA A 31 -4.83 -14.63 -52.30
N ALA A 32 -4.30 -13.98 -53.29
CA ALA A 32 -3.91 -14.67 -54.50
C ALA A 32 -2.96 -15.81 -54.10
N ASN A 33 -3.26 -17.04 -54.51
CA ASN A 33 -2.36 -18.18 -54.39
C ASN A 33 -1.10 -17.88 -55.22
N ASN A 34 -0.15 -17.11 -54.65
CA ASN A 34 1.21 -17.11 -55.17
C ASN A 34 1.79 -18.47 -54.77
N LEU A 35 1.88 -19.38 -55.75
CA LEU A 35 2.62 -20.63 -55.59
C LEU A 35 4.05 -20.24 -55.20
N GLN A 36 4.43 -20.56 -53.98
CA GLN A 36 5.77 -20.36 -53.46
C GLN A 36 6.80 -20.98 -54.43
N VAL A 37 7.81 -20.18 -54.80
CA VAL A 37 8.80 -20.60 -55.80
C VAL A 37 9.87 -21.43 -55.10
N ALA A 38 9.97 -22.71 -55.49
CA ALA A 38 10.99 -23.61 -54.94
C ALA A 38 12.31 -23.52 -55.73
N PRO A 39 13.48 -23.78 -55.09
CA PRO A 39 14.73 -23.94 -55.83
C PRO A 39 14.68 -25.14 -56.81
N PRO A 40 15.32 -25.08 -57.99
CA PRO A 40 16.17 -23.97 -58.45
C PRO A 40 15.36 -22.82 -59.07
N ALA A 41 15.60 -21.59 -58.59
CA ALA A 41 15.01 -20.35 -59.09
C ALA A 41 15.91 -19.15 -58.77
N ALA A 42 15.58 -17.95 -59.24
CA ALA A 42 16.30 -16.75 -58.84
C ALA A 42 16.12 -16.49 -57.31
N ILE A 43 17.17 -16.00 -56.65
CA ILE A 43 17.16 -15.72 -55.21
C ILE A 43 15.96 -14.83 -54.84
N LYS A 44 15.70 -13.76 -55.62
CA LYS A 44 14.58 -12.83 -55.41
C LYS A 44 13.20 -13.46 -55.60
N ASP A 45 13.10 -14.57 -56.33
CA ASP A 45 11.83 -15.26 -56.59
C ASP A 45 11.54 -16.26 -55.47
N ILE A 46 12.59 -16.84 -54.84
CA ILE A 46 12.48 -17.71 -53.67
C ILE A 46 12.27 -16.87 -52.37
N PHE A 47 12.96 -15.73 -52.27
CA PHE A 47 12.92 -14.77 -51.18
C PHE A 47 12.33 -13.45 -51.71
N PRO A 48 11.01 -13.27 -51.71
CA PRO A 48 10.36 -12.12 -52.36
C PRO A 48 10.65 -10.79 -51.67
N ASP A 49 10.99 -10.79 -50.38
CA ASP A 49 11.44 -9.59 -49.69
C ASP A 49 12.85 -9.20 -50.15
N PRO A 50 13.04 -7.99 -50.73
CA PRO A 50 14.32 -7.60 -51.28
C PRO A 50 15.47 -7.55 -50.27
N ALA A 51 15.16 -7.19 -48.99
CA ALA A 51 16.16 -7.16 -47.96
C ALA A 51 16.56 -8.58 -47.55
N MET A 52 15.58 -9.49 -47.41
CA MET A 52 15.84 -10.90 -47.14
C MET A 52 16.64 -11.54 -48.26
N ALA A 53 16.29 -11.31 -49.54
CA ALA A 53 17.01 -11.81 -50.69
C ALA A 53 18.48 -11.34 -50.71
N ASN A 54 18.74 -10.08 -50.36
CA ASN A 54 20.10 -9.52 -50.28
C ASN A 54 20.93 -10.17 -49.16
N GLU A 55 20.35 -10.44 -47.97
CA GLU A 55 21.09 -11.13 -46.91
C GLU A 55 21.42 -12.58 -47.32
N VAL A 56 20.50 -13.27 -47.99
CA VAL A 56 20.77 -14.61 -48.55
C VAL A 56 21.89 -14.54 -49.61
N LEU A 57 21.89 -13.55 -50.51
CA LEU A 57 22.97 -13.33 -51.47
C LEU A 57 24.33 -13.12 -50.80
N ILE A 58 24.37 -12.34 -49.71
CA ILE A 58 25.57 -12.10 -48.95
C ILE A 58 26.09 -13.43 -48.36
N ASP A 59 25.25 -14.22 -47.71
CA ASP A 59 25.62 -15.48 -47.09
C ASP A 59 26.09 -16.54 -48.12
N LEU A 60 25.42 -16.60 -49.28
CA LEU A 60 25.87 -17.45 -50.38
C LEU A 60 27.31 -17.10 -50.80
N ASN A 61 27.63 -15.79 -50.89
CA ASN A 61 28.95 -15.30 -51.28
C ASN A 61 30.00 -15.47 -50.15
N LEU A 62 29.61 -15.40 -48.87
CA LEU A 62 30.48 -15.82 -47.77
C LEU A 62 30.87 -17.29 -47.91
N ASN A 63 29.99 -18.12 -48.48
CA ASN A 63 30.23 -19.53 -48.79
C ASN A 63 30.89 -19.72 -50.20
N LYS A 64 31.43 -18.66 -50.82
CA LYS A 64 32.25 -18.68 -52.06
C LYS A 64 31.46 -19.08 -53.32
N LEU A 65 30.16 -18.85 -53.36
CA LEU A 65 29.33 -19.20 -54.52
C LEU A 65 29.34 -18.15 -55.61
N ASN A 66 29.93 -16.95 -55.35
CA ASN A 66 30.17 -15.87 -56.31
C ASN A 66 28.91 -15.42 -57.10
N LYS A 67 27.76 -15.39 -56.45
CA LYS A 67 26.53 -14.87 -57.05
C LYS A 67 26.65 -13.35 -57.23
N GLN A 68 26.21 -12.83 -58.39
CA GLN A 68 26.40 -11.41 -58.72
C GLN A 68 25.21 -10.55 -58.28
N SER A 69 24.04 -11.14 -58.23
CA SER A 69 22.81 -10.44 -57.90
C SER A 69 21.73 -11.38 -57.38
N THR A 70 20.66 -10.82 -56.78
CA THR A 70 19.46 -11.58 -56.37
C THR A 70 18.68 -12.16 -57.55
N SER A 71 19.02 -11.79 -58.80
CA SER A 71 18.46 -12.41 -60.03
C SER A 71 19.18 -13.69 -60.44
N ASP A 72 20.28 -14.05 -59.77
CA ASP A 72 20.98 -15.28 -60.05
C ASP A 72 20.20 -16.48 -59.54
N THR A 73 20.17 -17.55 -60.35
CA THR A 73 19.56 -18.81 -59.93
C THR A 73 20.34 -19.46 -58.80
N VAL A 74 19.65 -19.97 -57.81
CA VAL A 74 20.20 -20.74 -56.72
C VAL A 74 19.50 -22.08 -56.60
N THR A 75 20.26 -23.13 -56.32
CA THR A 75 19.76 -24.49 -56.08
C THR A 75 19.60 -24.76 -54.58
N GLN A 76 18.83 -25.80 -54.22
CA GLN A 76 18.71 -26.22 -52.81
C GLN A 76 20.09 -26.65 -52.25
N THR A 77 20.97 -27.25 -53.05
CA THR A 77 22.33 -27.62 -52.61
C THR A 77 23.14 -26.38 -52.25
N GLU A 78 23.03 -25.29 -53.03
CA GLU A 78 23.69 -24.04 -52.71
C GLU A 78 23.09 -23.36 -51.46
N LEU A 79 21.76 -23.34 -51.28
CA LEU A 79 21.12 -22.86 -50.06
C LEU A 79 21.51 -23.69 -48.84
N ASN A 80 21.69 -24.99 -49.01
CA ASN A 80 22.18 -25.88 -47.95
C ASN A 80 23.64 -25.62 -47.53
N SER A 81 24.41 -24.83 -48.30
CA SER A 81 25.74 -24.40 -47.89
C SER A 81 25.70 -23.30 -46.78
N ILE A 82 24.57 -22.59 -46.67
CA ILE A 82 24.35 -21.68 -45.53
C ILE A 82 24.07 -22.54 -44.32
N THR A 83 25.01 -22.52 -43.38
CA THR A 83 24.98 -23.35 -42.17
C THR A 83 25.29 -22.51 -40.91
N GLY A 84 24.89 -22.98 -39.75
CA GLY A 84 25.14 -22.27 -38.50
C GLY A 84 24.17 -21.10 -38.28
N SER A 85 24.69 -19.91 -38.18
CA SER A 85 23.90 -18.70 -37.90
C SER A 85 23.59 -17.96 -39.21
N PHE A 86 22.32 -17.67 -39.44
CA PHE A 86 21.84 -16.71 -40.46
C PHE A 86 21.32 -15.46 -39.74
N GLN A 87 21.91 -14.30 -40.04
CA GLN A 87 21.61 -13.04 -39.36
C GLN A 87 21.18 -11.95 -40.36
N ALA A 88 19.99 -11.42 -40.11
CA ALA A 88 19.40 -10.35 -40.92
C ALA A 88 18.74 -9.28 -40.01
N ILE A 89 19.52 -8.76 -39.03
CA ILE A 89 19.07 -7.85 -38.00
C ILE A 89 18.90 -6.43 -38.52
N ASN A 90 17.72 -5.79 -38.22
CA ASN A 90 17.46 -4.38 -38.52
C ASN A 90 17.65 -4.03 -40.02
N LYS A 91 17.12 -4.88 -40.91
CA LYS A 91 17.22 -4.72 -42.38
C LYS A 91 15.93 -4.18 -43.00
N GLY A 92 14.88 -3.98 -42.20
CA GLY A 92 13.56 -3.55 -42.71
C GLY A 92 12.78 -4.67 -43.41
N ILE A 93 13.11 -5.93 -43.13
CA ILE A 93 12.46 -7.13 -43.67
C ILE A 93 11.01 -7.18 -43.21
N LYS A 94 10.10 -7.42 -44.16
CA LYS A 94 8.67 -7.60 -43.92
C LYS A 94 8.22 -9.05 -44.05
N SER A 95 8.94 -9.86 -44.83
CA SER A 95 8.64 -11.27 -45.06
C SER A 95 9.92 -12.10 -45.03
N ILE A 96 9.85 -13.25 -44.37
CA ILE A 96 10.88 -14.29 -44.40
C ILE A 96 10.45 -15.48 -45.26
N GLU A 97 9.50 -15.28 -46.20
CA GLU A 97 9.16 -16.29 -47.21
C GLU A 97 10.41 -16.76 -47.91
N GLY A 98 10.54 -18.08 -48.11
CA GLY A 98 11.74 -18.71 -48.64
C GLY A 98 12.73 -19.20 -47.57
N ALA A 99 12.65 -18.69 -46.32
CA ALA A 99 13.56 -19.12 -45.25
C ALA A 99 13.48 -20.62 -44.98
N GLU A 100 12.35 -21.30 -45.24
CA GLU A 100 12.18 -22.74 -45.12
C GLU A 100 13.14 -23.57 -45.97
N TYR A 101 13.77 -22.95 -46.96
CA TYR A 101 14.81 -23.61 -47.80
C TYR A 101 16.22 -23.50 -47.17
N LEU A 102 16.41 -22.71 -46.09
CA LEU A 102 17.67 -22.61 -45.33
C LEU A 102 17.81 -23.76 -44.34
N GLN A 103 17.65 -25.01 -44.78
CA GLN A 103 17.45 -26.22 -43.95
C GLN A 103 18.63 -26.60 -43.07
N ASN A 104 19.81 -25.97 -43.24
CA ASN A 104 21.02 -26.31 -42.52
C ASN A 104 21.41 -25.25 -41.48
N ILE A 105 20.67 -24.17 -41.32
CA ILE A 105 20.93 -23.21 -40.25
C ILE A 105 20.52 -23.81 -38.92
N THR A 106 21.25 -23.43 -37.87
CA THR A 106 20.98 -23.76 -36.48
C THR A 106 20.57 -22.56 -35.66
N GLU A 107 20.80 -21.36 -36.18
CA GLU A 107 20.39 -20.08 -35.62
C GLU A 107 19.76 -19.21 -36.71
N LEU A 108 18.63 -18.62 -36.41
CA LEU A 108 17.97 -17.59 -37.22
C LEU A 108 17.82 -16.34 -36.33
N ASP A 109 18.47 -15.25 -36.76
CA ASP A 109 18.36 -13.95 -36.14
C ASP A 109 17.81 -12.91 -37.10
N VAL A 110 16.53 -12.57 -36.92
CA VAL A 110 15.81 -11.57 -37.70
C VAL A 110 15.20 -10.47 -36.82
N GLU A 111 15.90 -10.16 -35.72
CA GLU A 111 15.47 -9.13 -34.78
C GLU A 111 15.36 -7.74 -35.44
N LYS A 112 14.48 -6.88 -34.88
CA LYS A 112 14.31 -5.46 -35.27
C LYS A 112 13.94 -5.28 -36.74
N ASN A 113 12.98 -6.07 -37.22
CA ASN A 113 12.43 -5.99 -38.54
C ASN A 113 10.92 -5.63 -38.49
N GLN A 114 10.17 -5.91 -39.55
CA GLN A 114 8.73 -5.63 -39.69
C GLN A 114 7.96 -6.92 -40.01
N ILE A 115 8.48 -8.07 -39.58
CA ILE A 115 7.95 -9.40 -39.90
C ILE A 115 6.63 -9.61 -39.13
N THR A 116 5.62 -10.12 -39.85
CA THR A 116 4.33 -10.48 -39.28
C THR A 116 4.07 -11.98 -39.28
N ASP A 117 4.65 -12.71 -40.25
CA ASP A 117 4.46 -14.15 -40.44
C ASP A 117 5.79 -14.89 -40.38
N ILE A 118 5.84 -15.90 -39.51
CA ILE A 118 6.99 -16.78 -39.32
C ILE A 118 6.70 -18.23 -39.74
N THR A 119 5.63 -18.47 -40.50
CA THR A 119 5.30 -19.82 -41.03
C THR A 119 6.53 -20.52 -41.65
N PRO A 120 7.44 -19.85 -42.36
CA PRO A 120 8.64 -20.47 -42.95
C PRO A 120 9.55 -21.16 -41.91
N VAL A 121 9.57 -20.73 -40.63
CA VAL A 121 10.45 -21.36 -39.63
C VAL A 121 10.01 -22.78 -39.30
N ALA A 122 8.75 -23.14 -39.53
CA ALA A 122 8.21 -24.46 -39.16
C ALA A 122 9.00 -25.64 -39.73
N ASN A 123 9.69 -25.44 -40.84
CA ASN A 123 10.49 -26.46 -41.53
C ASN A 123 11.97 -26.48 -41.11
N LEU A 124 12.42 -25.53 -40.29
CA LEU A 124 13.83 -25.38 -39.90
C LEU A 124 14.15 -26.28 -38.66
N LYS A 125 13.99 -27.58 -38.82
CA LYS A 125 14.07 -28.56 -37.71
C LYS A 125 15.45 -28.67 -37.04
N LYS A 126 16.49 -28.05 -37.59
CA LYS A 126 17.84 -27.97 -36.99
C LYS A 126 18.02 -26.76 -36.10
N LEU A 127 17.07 -25.82 -36.07
CA LEU A 127 17.19 -24.64 -35.23
C LEU A 127 17.34 -25.01 -33.76
N THR A 128 18.35 -24.42 -33.16
CA THR A 128 18.59 -24.42 -31.71
C THR A 128 18.40 -23.03 -31.11
N THR A 129 18.52 -21.98 -31.95
CA THR A 129 18.35 -20.59 -31.57
C THR A 129 17.45 -19.86 -32.54
N LEU A 130 16.42 -19.19 -32.04
CA LEU A 130 15.51 -18.36 -32.83
C LEU A 130 15.36 -17.00 -32.14
N LEU A 131 15.80 -15.94 -32.81
CA LEU A 131 15.74 -14.56 -32.34
C LEU A 131 14.86 -13.73 -33.28
N ILE A 132 13.64 -13.42 -32.82
CA ILE A 132 12.61 -12.69 -33.60
C ILE A 132 12.10 -11.46 -32.85
N ASN A 133 12.82 -10.99 -31.84
CA ASN A 133 12.43 -9.81 -31.06
C ASN A 133 12.19 -8.57 -31.93
N SER A 134 11.29 -7.69 -31.46
CA SER A 134 11.06 -6.39 -32.08
C SER A 134 10.62 -6.53 -33.55
N ASN A 135 9.56 -7.25 -33.75
CA ASN A 135 8.84 -7.42 -35.01
C ASN A 135 7.32 -7.12 -34.80
N GLN A 136 6.46 -7.58 -35.69
CA GLN A 136 5.01 -7.41 -35.63
C GLN A 136 4.27 -8.77 -35.61
N ILE A 137 4.91 -9.77 -34.99
CA ILE A 137 4.45 -11.16 -34.97
C ILE A 137 3.36 -11.30 -33.88
N THR A 138 2.23 -11.89 -34.27
CA THR A 138 1.12 -12.22 -33.37
C THR A 138 0.99 -13.72 -33.09
N ASP A 139 1.40 -14.55 -34.07
CA ASP A 139 1.29 -16.00 -34.01
C ASP A 139 2.67 -16.67 -34.07
N ILE A 140 2.97 -17.42 -33.01
CA ILE A 140 4.19 -18.24 -32.87
C ILE A 140 3.91 -19.73 -33.01
N SER A 141 2.71 -20.14 -33.45
CA SER A 141 2.38 -21.55 -33.65
C SER A 141 3.38 -22.30 -34.56
N PRO A 142 4.07 -21.67 -35.55
CA PRO A 142 5.07 -22.33 -36.39
C PRO A 142 6.28 -22.89 -35.60
N VAL A 143 6.52 -22.43 -34.35
CA VAL A 143 7.66 -22.96 -33.56
C VAL A 143 7.34 -24.26 -32.82
N ALA A 144 6.07 -24.70 -32.77
CA ALA A 144 5.60 -25.80 -31.90
C ALA A 144 6.37 -27.11 -32.09
N ASP A 145 6.85 -27.39 -33.28
CA ASP A 145 7.58 -28.61 -33.62
C ASP A 145 9.11 -28.45 -33.74
N LEU A 146 9.66 -27.32 -33.29
CA LEU A 146 11.10 -27.07 -33.31
C LEU A 146 11.77 -27.69 -32.06
N ALA A 147 11.67 -29.00 -31.94
CA ALA A 147 12.05 -29.77 -30.74
C ALA A 147 13.55 -29.67 -30.34
N ASN A 148 14.39 -29.06 -31.17
CA ASN A 148 15.80 -28.81 -30.88
C ASN A 148 16.06 -27.41 -30.31
N LEU A 149 15.01 -26.55 -30.23
CA LEU A 149 15.16 -25.19 -29.77
C LEU A 149 15.58 -25.16 -28.30
N THR A 150 16.70 -24.47 -28.04
CA THR A 150 17.25 -24.25 -26.69
C THR A 150 17.18 -22.78 -26.28
N THR A 151 17.11 -21.88 -27.25
CA THR A 151 17.07 -20.43 -27.05
C THR A 151 15.98 -19.83 -27.93
N PHE A 152 15.01 -19.16 -27.32
CA PHE A 152 13.92 -18.51 -28.03
C PHE A 152 13.68 -17.10 -27.46
N TYR A 153 13.86 -16.10 -28.33
CA TYR A 153 13.59 -14.69 -28.04
C TYR A 153 12.49 -14.18 -28.97
N CYS A 154 11.35 -13.82 -28.41
CA CYS A 154 10.20 -13.31 -29.17
C CYS A 154 9.61 -12.01 -28.58
N GLY A 155 10.32 -11.35 -27.69
CA GLY A 155 9.87 -10.11 -27.04
C GLY A 155 9.66 -8.94 -27.99
N ASN A 156 8.97 -7.89 -27.54
CA ASN A 156 8.56 -6.75 -28.37
C ASN A 156 7.81 -7.16 -29.65
N ASN A 157 6.88 -8.08 -29.50
CA ASN A 157 5.91 -8.49 -30.50
C ASN A 157 4.51 -8.55 -29.85
N PRO A 158 3.41 -8.32 -30.58
CA PRO A 158 2.07 -8.37 -30.00
C PRO A 158 1.55 -9.82 -29.84
N ILE A 159 2.35 -10.67 -29.18
CA ILE A 159 2.04 -12.09 -28.94
C ILE A 159 1.20 -12.20 -27.67
N SER A 160 0.04 -12.86 -27.73
CA SER A 160 -0.79 -13.16 -26.54
C SER A 160 -0.82 -14.64 -26.17
N ASP A 161 -0.64 -15.52 -27.14
CA ASP A 161 -0.65 -16.98 -26.96
C ASP A 161 0.77 -17.55 -27.13
N ILE A 162 1.26 -18.19 -26.05
CA ILE A 162 2.56 -18.88 -26.03
C ILE A 162 2.39 -20.41 -25.96
N SER A 163 1.22 -20.94 -26.29
CA SER A 163 0.95 -22.40 -26.27
C SER A 163 1.93 -23.21 -27.10
N ALA A 164 2.47 -22.61 -28.16
CA ALA A 164 3.47 -23.22 -29.03
C ALA A 164 4.75 -23.71 -28.31
N VAL A 165 5.10 -23.09 -27.14
CA VAL A 165 6.32 -23.50 -26.44
C VAL A 165 6.14 -24.71 -25.52
N GLN A 166 4.91 -25.18 -25.26
CA GLN A 166 4.58 -26.17 -24.24
C GLN A 166 5.34 -27.52 -24.33
N ASN A 167 5.81 -27.89 -25.52
CA ASN A 167 6.53 -29.12 -25.77
C ASN A 167 8.01 -28.91 -26.10
N LEU A 168 8.51 -27.68 -26.09
CA LEU A 168 9.90 -27.35 -26.40
C LEU A 168 10.79 -27.60 -25.15
N THR A 169 10.79 -28.84 -24.68
CA THR A 169 11.39 -29.22 -23.38
C THR A 169 12.92 -29.07 -23.32
N LYS A 170 13.59 -28.81 -24.44
CA LYS A 170 15.01 -28.46 -24.48
C LYS A 170 15.29 -26.97 -24.23
N LEU A 171 14.26 -26.12 -24.19
CA LEU A 171 14.46 -24.69 -23.92
C LEU A 171 15.19 -24.48 -22.60
N SER A 172 16.27 -23.76 -22.70
CA SER A 172 17.08 -23.24 -21.59
C SER A 172 16.88 -21.75 -21.38
N ILE A 173 16.60 -21.03 -22.46
CA ILE A 173 16.31 -19.58 -22.46
C ILE A 173 14.99 -19.33 -23.19
N PHE A 174 14.04 -18.75 -22.50
CA PHE A 174 12.80 -18.23 -23.08
C PHE A 174 12.59 -16.78 -22.67
N ASN A 175 12.48 -15.94 -23.69
CA ASN A 175 12.29 -14.50 -23.52
C ASN A 175 11.14 -14.02 -24.40
N CYS A 176 10.05 -13.55 -23.78
CA CYS A 176 8.89 -12.96 -24.43
C CYS A 176 8.43 -11.71 -23.64
N TYR A 177 9.38 -10.78 -23.43
CA TYR A 177 9.10 -9.52 -22.74
C TYR A 177 8.36 -8.54 -23.66
N THR A 178 7.59 -7.62 -23.08
CA THR A 178 6.81 -6.62 -23.83
C THR A 178 5.97 -7.24 -24.94
N ALA A 179 5.07 -8.11 -24.52
CA ALA A 179 4.07 -8.78 -25.33
C ALA A 179 2.69 -8.57 -24.69
N ASN A 180 1.71 -9.42 -24.98
CA ASN A 180 0.37 -9.36 -24.39
C ASN A 180 0.01 -10.68 -23.68
N VAL A 181 1.01 -11.36 -23.10
CA VAL A 181 0.84 -12.67 -22.45
C VAL A 181 0.13 -12.50 -21.11
N GLU A 182 -0.89 -13.33 -20.88
CA GLU A 182 -1.60 -13.47 -19.59
C GLU A 182 -1.40 -14.87 -19.01
N ASP A 183 -1.55 -15.91 -19.82
CA ASP A 183 -1.43 -17.32 -19.43
C ASP A 183 -0.02 -17.85 -19.68
N ILE A 184 0.65 -18.28 -18.59
CA ILE A 184 1.97 -18.90 -18.64
C ILE A 184 1.94 -20.42 -18.45
N SER A 185 0.77 -21.04 -18.41
CA SER A 185 0.64 -22.50 -18.28
C SER A 185 1.46 -23.31 -19.30
N PRO A 186 1.76 -22.81 -20.52
CA PRO A 186 2.63 -23.51 -21.46
C PRO A 186 4.09 -23.69 -20.96
N VAL A 187 4.59 -22.87 -20.03
CA VAL A 187 5.98 -23.04 -19.55
C VAL A 187 6.12 -24.14 -18.50
N LYS A 188 5.04 -24.64 -17.93
CA LYS A 188 5.00 -25.58 -16.79
C LYS A 188 5.88 -26.83 -16.95
N LYS A 189 6.08 -27.30 -18.18
CA LYS A 189 6.88 -28.52 -18.47
C LYS A 189 8.32 -28.21 -18.86
N LEU A 190 8.70 -26.94 -18.97
CA LEU A 190 10.02 -26.51 -19.45
C LEU A 190 11.07 -26.54 -18.32
N VAL A 191 11.22 -27.69 -17.67
CA VAL A 191 12.04 -27.86 -16.46
C VAL A 191 13.55 -27.60 -16.66
N ASN A 192 14.00 -27.50 -17.91
CA ASN A 192 15.38 -27.18 -18.25
C ASN A 192 15.65 -25.68 -18.39
N LEU A 193 14.62 -24.84 -18.21
CA LEU A 193 14.77 -23.38 -18.28
C LEU A 193 15.71 -22.89 -17.18
N LYS A 194 16.73 -22.16 -17.61
CA LYS A 194 17.66 -21.39 -16.77
C LYS A 194 17.32 -19.91 -16.78
N THR A 195 16.76 -19.44 -17.87
CA THR A 195 16.34 -18.04 -18.03
C THR A 195 14.89 -17.99 -18.49
N LEU A 196 14.05 -17.32 -17.71
CA LEU A 196 12.68 -16.97 -18.06
C LEU A 196 12.49 -15.46 -17.91
N SER A 197 12.21 -14.78 -19.04
CA SER A 197 11.94 -13.34 -19.07
C SER A 197 10.59 -13.08 -19.71
N LEU A 198 9.62 -12.71 -18.89
CA LEU A 198 8.23 -12.41 -19.27
C LEU A 198 7.81 -11.01 -18.76
N GLY A 199 8.77 -10.11 -18.58
CA GLY A 199 8.51 -8.74 -18.15
C GLY A 199 7.63 -7.95 -19.11
N SER A 200 6.90 -6.96 -18.58
CA SER A 200 6.01 -6.07 -19.36
C SER A 200 4.95 -6.85 -20.16
N ASN A 201 4.20 -7.66 -19.43
CA ASN A 201 3.04 -8.41 -19.88
C ASN A 201 1.83 -8.11 -18.97
N ASN A 202 0.81 -8.97 -18.96
CA ASN A 202 -0.36 -8.86 -18.10
C ASN A 202 -0.54 -10.14 -17.25
N ILE A 203 0.57 -10.62 -16.66
CA ILE A 203 0.62 -11.88 -15.93
C ILE A 203 0.31 -11.61 -14.46
N HIS A 204 -0.71 -12.30 -13.92
CA HIS A 204 -1.13 -12.26 -12.52
C HIS A 204 -0.68 -13.49 -11.75
N ASP A 205 -0.99 -14.66 -12.27
CA ASP A 205 -0.68 -15.96 -11.66
C ASP A 205 0.61 -16.55 -12.25
N ILE A 206 1.60 -16.77 -11.37
CA ILE A 206 2.87 -17.39 -11.74
C ILE A 206 3.04 -18.80 -11.13
N SER A 207 1.96 -19.46 -10.69
CA SER A 207 2.01 -20.79 -10.05
C SER A 207 2.68 -21.86 -10.91
N ASP A 208 2.58 -21.75 -12.22
CA ASP A 208 3.12 -22.73 -13.17
C ASP A 208 4.66 -22.76 -13.25
N ILE A 209 5.37 -21.79 -12.62
CA ILE A 209 6.83 -21.85 -12.53
C ILE A 209 7.34 -22.70 -11.36
N GLU A 210 6.48 -23.19 -10.47
CA GLU A 210 6.87 -23.89 -9.23
C GLU A 210 7.91 -25.01 -9.43
N LYS A 211 7.83 -25.71 -10.56
CA LYS A 211 8.72 -26.86 -10.87
C LYS A 211 9.94 -26.49 -11.70
N LEU A 212 10.10 -25.24 -12.08
CA LEU A 212 11.22 -24.79 -12.92
C LEU A 212 12.47 -24.51 -12.07
N THR A 213 12.86 -25.47 -11.25
CA THR A 213 13.93 -25.34 -10.24
C THR A 213 15.34 -25.15 -10.82
N ALA A 214 15.51 -25.32 -12.14
CA ALA A 214 16.77 -25.00 -12.84
C ALA A 214 16.95 -23.51 -13.12
N LEU A 215 15.93 -22.67 -12.84
CA LEU A 215 16.00 -21.23 -13.12
C LEU A 215 17.10 -20.55 -12.32
N GLU A 216 17.94 -19.84 -13.03
CA GLU A 216 19.01 -18.98 -12.54
C GLU A 216 18.64 -17.49 -12.68
N TYR A 217 17.89 -17.13 -13.72
CA TYR A 217 17.37 -15.79 -14.00
C TYR A 217 15.85 -15.81 -14.16
N LEU A 218 15.16 -14.91 -13.47
CA LEU A 218 13.71 -14.74 -13.56
C LEU A 218 13.35 -13.26 -13.67
N SER A 219 12.48 -12.92 -14.64
CA SER A 219 11.90 -11.58 -14.76
C SER A 219 10.40 -11.65 -15.00
N PHE A 220 9.63 -11.06 -14.08
CA PHE A 220 8.22 -10.71 -14.23
C PHE A 220 7.98 -9.21 -13.98
N SER A 221 8.97 -8.38 -14.15
CA SER A 221 8.86 -6.93 -13.98
C SER A 221 7.73 -6.34 -14.82
N ASN A 222 7.07 -5.29 -14.35
CA ASN A 222 5.90 -4.68 -15.02
C ASN A 222 4.76 -5.69 -15.28
N ASN A 223 4.51 -6.60 -14.33
CA ASN A 223 3.34 -7.48 -14.31
C ASN A 223 2.68 -7.36 -12.92
N PRO A 224 1.36 -7.46 -12.80
CA PRO A 224 0.67 -7.46 -11.51
C PRO A 224 0.71 -8.83 -10.84
N VAL A 225 1.88 -9.23 -10.31
CA VAL A 225 2.09 -10.58 -9.73
C VAL A 225 1.36 -10.72 -8.41
N GLU A 226 0.42 -11.68 -8.32
CA GLU A 226 -0.43 -11.88 -7.14
C GLU A 226 0.12 -12.93 -6.17
N ASN A 227 0.88 -13.92 -6.65
CA ASN A 227 1.38 -15.05 -5.86
C ASN A 227 2.92 -15.21 -5.92
N PRO A 228 3.69 -14.21 -5.45
CA PRO A 228 5.16 -14.23 -5.53
C PRO A 228 5.81 -15.33 -4.68
N GLU A 229 5.09 -15.92 -3.72
CA GLU A 229 5.60 -16.97 -2.83
C GLU A 229 6.08 -18.21 -3.57
N VAL A 230 5.55 -18.48 -4.75
CA VAL A 230 5.98 -19.63 -5.58
C VAL A 230 7.46 -19.51 -5.99
N ILE A 231 7.99 -18.29 -6.10
CA ILE A 231 9.39 -18.02 -6.45
C ILE A 231 10.34 -18.64 -5.40
N GLY A 232 9.90 -18.74 -4.14
CA GLY A 232 10.69 -19.38 -3.06
C GLY A 232 11.05 -20.84 -3.31
N LYS A 233 10.43 -21.51 -4.30
CA LYS A 233 10.80 -22.88 -4.71
C LYS A 233 12.03 -22.92 -5.64
N LEU A 234 12.43 -21.81 -6.21
CA LEU A 234 13.45 -21.70 -7.27
C LEU A 234 14.86 -21.49 -6.66
N THR A 235 15.34 -22.46 -5.91
CA THR A 235 16.55 -22.34 -5.05
C THR A 235 17.87 -22.06 -5.80
N ASN A 236 17.92 -22.26 -7.12
CA ASN A 236 19.08 -21.93 -7.95
C ASN A 236 19.08 -20.48 -8.45
N LEU A 237 18.02 -19.71 -8.13
CA LEU A 237 17.85 -18.36 -8.64
C LEU A 237 18.95 -17.44 -8.11
N ASN A 238 19.67 -16.79 -9.01
CA ASN A 238 20.70 -15.80 -8.69
C ASN A 238 20.31 -14.37 -9.08
N THR A 239 19.43 -14.23 -10.06
CA THR A 239 18.97 -12.93 -10.56
C THR A 239 17.45 -12.87 -10.60
N LEU A 240 16.87 -11.90 -9.88
CA LEU A 240 15.44 -11.70 -9.75
C LEU A 240 15.05 -10.27 -10.13
N TRP A 241 14.18 -10.13 -11.11
CA TRP A 241 13.61 -8.86 -11.57
C TRP A 241 12.10 -8.88 -11.36
N LEU A 242 11.63 -8.09 -10.40
CA LEU A 242 10.21 -7.91 -10.05
C LEU A 242 9.87 -6.43 -9.81
N TYR A 243 10.53 -5.50 -10.50
CA TYR A 243 10.18 -4.08 -10.36
C TYR A 243 8.81 -3.79 -10.98
N ASN A 244 8.07 -2.82 -10.45
CA ASN A 244 6.70 -2.50 -10.86
C ASN A 244 5.77 -3.73 -10.85
N ALA A 245 5.89 -4.63 -9.88
CA ALA A 245 5.16 -5.90 -9.85
C ALA A 245 4.15 -5.99 -8.69
N GLN A 246 3.86 -4.87 -8.01
CA GLN A 246 2.93 -4.76 -6.89
C GLN A 246 3.29 -5.62 -5.67
N ILE A 247 4.57 -5.99 -5.52
CA ILE A 247 5.06 -6.81 -4.41
C ILE A 247 4.96 -6.04 -3.10
N LYS A 248 4.41 -6.70 -2.07
CA LYS A 248 4.22 -6.13 -0.71
C LYS A 248 5.19 -6.69 0.31
N ASN A 249 5.54 -7.97 0.22
CA ASN A 249 6.52 -8.61 1.08
C ASN A 249 7.52 -9.44 0.27
N ILE A 250 8.65 -9.76 0.88
CA ILE A 250 9.74 -10.52 0.25
C ILE A 250 10.09 -11.79 1.03
N ASP A 251 9.20 -12.30 1.88
CA ASP A 251 9.42 -13.47 2.75
C ASP A 251 9.81 -14.72 1.94
N PHE A 252 9.27 -14.83 0.72
CA PHE A 252 9.60 -15.92 -0.20
C PHE A 252 11.10 -15.99 -0.54
N THR A 253 11.84 -14.91 -0.38
CA THR A 253 13.28 -14.88 -0.68
C THR A 253 14.13 -15.55 0.38
N ALA A 254 13.57 -15.86 1.56
CA ALA A 254 14.26 -16.60 2.63
C ALA A 254 14.84 -17.95 2.16
N SER A 255 14.20 -18.56 1.16
CA SER A 255 14.60 -19.85 0.59
C SER A 255 15.56 -19.75 -0.59
N LEU A 256 16.07 -18.56 -0.93
CA LEU A 256 16.86 -18.28 -2.14
C LEU A 256 18.33 -17.93 -1.79
N PRO A 257 19.17 -18.91 -1.43
CA PRO A 257 20.54 -18.65 -0.93
C PRO A 257 21.52 -18.17 -2.00
N SER A 258 21.16 -18.33 -3.29
CA SER A 258 22.04 -18.04 -4.43
C SER A 258 21.87 -16.63 -4.98
N LEU A 259 20.98 -15.81 -4.41
CA LEU A 259 20.70 -14.45 -4.91
C LEU A 259 21.96 -13.56 -4.90
N THR A 260 22.25 -12.99 -6.05
CA THR A 260 23.31 -12.00 -6.26
C THR A 260 22.80 -10.67 -6.79
N SER A 261 21.68 -10.68 -7.51
CA SER A 261 21.11 -9.50 -8.13
C SER A 261 19.59 -9.47 -7.96
N VAL A 262 19.09 -8.44 -7.28
CA VAL A 262 17.67 -8.29 -6.96
C VAL A 262 17.19 -6.88 -7.29
N TYR A 263 16.20 -6.79 -8.15
CA TYR A 263 15.60 -5.55 -8.64
C TYR A 263 14.11 -5.53 -8.27
N LEU A 264 13.78 -4.82 -7.20
CA LEU A 264 12.45 -4.73 -6.59
C LEU A 264 11.93 -3.28 -6.52
N TYR A 265 12.50 -2.38 -7.30
CA TYR A 265 12.09 -0.97 -7.25
C TYR A 265 10.64 -0.76 -7.70
N ASN A 266 10.02 0.33 -7.23
CA ASN A 266 8.64 0.69 -7.52
C ASN A 266 7.64 -0.42 -7.16
N ASN A 267 7.72 -0.93 -5.94
CA ASN A 267 6.77 -1.87 -5.36
C ASN A 267 6.11 -1.26 -4.10
N GLN A 268 5.53 -2.09 -3.25
CA GLN A 268 4.85 -1.70 -2.02
C GLN A 268 5.51 -2.34 -0.79
N ILE A 269 6.81 -2.62 -0.87
CA ILE A 269 7.57 -3.32 0.16
C ILE A 269 7.85 -2.36 1.31
N SER A 270 7.50 -2.76 2.54
CA SER A 270 7.78 -2.02 3.76
C SER A 270 8.76 -2.74 4.68
N ASP A 271 8.72 -4.07 4.73
CA ASP A 271 9.62 -4.90 5.51
C ASP A 271 10.69 -5.54 4.60
N ILE A 272 11.94 -5.34 4.97
CA ILE A 272 13.11 -5.91 4.30
C ILE A 272 13.99 -6.75 5.24
N SER A 273 13.41 -7.29 6.31
CA SER A 273 14.13 -8.11 7.30
C SER A 273 14.89 -9.28 6.66
N GLU A 274 14.30 -9.90 5.63
CA GLU A 274 14.90 -11.02 4.89
C GLU A 274 16.19 -10.66 4.16
N VAL A 275 16.40 -9.38 3.83
CA VAL A 275 17.64 -8.91 3.19
C VAL A 275 18.86 -9.22 4.03
N SER A 276 18.73 -9.27 5.35
CA SER A 276 19.82 -9.63 6.28
C SER A 276 20.40 -11.03 6.03
N ASN A 277 19.65 -11.90 5.37
CA ASN A 277 20.03 -13.28 5.03
C ASN A 277 20.75 -13.41 3.68
N TRP A 278 20.77 -12.36 2.85
CA TRP A 278 21.33 -12.39 1.49
C TRP A 278 22.86 -12.18 1.49
N ARG A 279 23.58 -13.22 1.78
CA ARG A 279 25.04 -13.15 2.00
C ARG A 279 25.87 -12.87 0.73
N ASN A 280 25.31 -13.13 -0.46
CA ASN A 280 26.02 -13.04 -1.74
C ASN A 280 25.51 -11.88 -2.60
N ILE A 281 24.65 -11.01 -2.07
CA ILE A 281 24.03 -9.95 -2.85
C ILE A 281 25.05 -8.90 -3.30
N GLU A 282 25.08 -8.63 -4.60
CA GLU A 282 25.96 -7.65 -5.23
C GLU A 282 25.20 -6.43 -5.75
N TYR A 283 23.98 -6.66 -6.24
CA TYR A 283 23.15 -5.62 -6.84
C TYR A 283 21.76 -5.63 -6.18
N LEU A 284 21.42 -4.54 -5.51
CA LEU A 284 20.17 -4.39 -4.78
C LEU A 284 19.52 -3.05 -5.11
N GLU A 285 18.33 -3.10 -5.73
CA GLU A 285 17.52 -1.92 -6.03
C GLU A 285 16.15 -2.03 -5.36
N LEU A 286 15.91 -1.16 -4.39
CA LEU A 286 14.69 -1.07 -3.57
C LEU A 286 14.07 0.33 -3.58
N ASN A 287 14.50 1.20 -4.49
CA ASN A 287 13.96 2.56 -4.60
C ASN A 287 12.47 2.53 -4.96
N GLY A 288 11.72 3.57 -4.56
CA GLY A 288 10.28 3.67 -4.85
C GLY A 288 9.39 2.66 -4.11
N ASN A 289 9.76 2.25 -2.90
CA ASN A 289 9.00 1.37 -2.02
C ASN A 289 8.42 2.13 -0.81
N GLN A 290 8.13 1.44 0.28
CA GLN A 290 7.56 1.98 1.53
C GLN A 290 8.47 1.70 2.74
N ILE A 291 9.77 1.58 2.51
CA ILE A 291 10.75 1.14 3.52
C ILE A 291 11.06 2.30 4.46
N SER A 292 10.86 2.09 5.75
CA SER A 292 11.22 3.04 6.81
C SER A 292 12.43 2.61 7.63
N ASP A 293 12.75 1.33 7.67
CA ASP A 293 13.88 0.76 8.43
C ASP A 293 14.82 0.03 7.47
N ILE A 294 16.07 0.51 7.39
CA ILE A 294 17.10 -0.09 6.56
C ILE A 294 18.23 -0.76 7.37
N THR A 295 18.02 -1.02 8.66
CA THR A 295 18.97 -1.80 9.47
C THR A 295 19.32 -3.16 8.89
N PRO A 296 18.41 -3.90 8.19
CA PRO A 296 18.75 -5.21 7.61
C PRO A 296 19.88 -5.19 6.58
N ILE A 297 20.17 -4.04 5.96
CA ILE A 297 21.26 -3.94 4.97
C ILE A 297 22.65 -3.74 5.59
N ALA A 298 22.73 -3.50 6.91
CA ALA A 298 23.99 -3.11 7.58
C ALA A 298 25.14 -4.12 7.38
N ASN A 299 24.81 -5.41 7.26
CA ASN A 299 25.79 -6.49 7.20
C ASN A 299 26.03 -7.06 5.79
N LEU A 300 25.53 -6.41 4.75
CA LEU A 300 25.74 -6.84 3.38
C LEU A 300 27.18 -6.49 2.93
N THR A 301 28.04 -7.51 2.87
CA THR A 301 29.48 -7.32 2.65
C THR A 301 29.93 -7.45 1.19
N THR A 302 29.01 -7.84 0.29
CA THR A 302 29.29 -8.12 -1.13
C THR A 302 28.74 -7.09 -2.09
N LEU A 303 27.99 -6.11 -1.58
CA LEU A 303 27.31 -5.09 -2.40
C LEU A 303 28.26 -4.31 -3.32
N LYS A 304 27.82 -4.13 -4.56
CA LYS A 304 28.42 -3.28 -5.60
C LYS A 304 27.50 -2.14 -6.00
N THR A 305 26.20 -2.33 -5.86
CA THR A 305 25.17 -1.32 -6.15
C THR A 305 24.05 -1.42 -5.13
N LEU A 306 23.61 -0.25 -4.63
CA LEU A 306 22.49 -0.12 -3.72
C LEU A 306 21.68 1.13 -4.09
N LYS A 307 20.37 0.97 -4.29
CA LYS A 307 19.41 2.07 -4.50
C LYS A 307 18.28 1.98 -3.49
N LEU A 308 18.04 3.07 -2.74
CA LEU A 308 17.06 3.16 -1.66
C LEU A 308 16.26 4.48 -1.70
N GLN A 309 16.36 5.25 -2.78
CA GLN A 309 15.73 6.56 -2.91
C GLN A 309 14.22 6.43 -3.10
N ASP A 310 13.53 7.57 -2.97
CA ASP A 310 12.14 7.76 -3.38
C ASP A 310 11.15 6.84 -2.65
N GLN A 311 11.39 6.55 -1.35
CA GLN A 311 10.44 5.81 -0.53
C GLN A 311 9.15 6.62 -0.35
N LYS A 312 7.99 5.95 -0.39
CA LYS A 312 6.66 6.54 -0.22
C LYS A 312 5.94 5.85 0.93
N ILE A 313 6.21 6.31 2.13
CA ILE A 313 5.71 5.69 3.35
C ILE A 313 4.38 6.34 3.71
N THR A 314 3.36 5.55 3.96
CA THR A 314 2.07 6.02 4.46
C THR A 314 1.82 5.43 5.83
N ASN A 315 1.74 6.27 6.84
CA ASN A 315 1.39 5.87 8.20
C ASN A 315 -0.10 5.45 8.27
N PRO A 316 -0.50 4.67 9.29
CA PRO A 316 -1.91 4.47 9.60
C PRO A 316 -2.62 5.81 9.81
N GLU A 317 -3.88 5.89 9.41
CA GLU A 317 -4.73 7.07 9.60
C GLU A 317 -4.91 7.38 11.09
N ILE A 318 -4.92 8.68 11.44
CA ILE A 318 -5.25 9.15 12.78
C ILE A 318 -6.37 10.21 12.70
N PRO A 319 -7.19 10.38 13.77
CA PRO A 319 -8.17 11.45 13.83
C PRO A 319 -7.52 12.83 13.69
N PHE A 320 -8.16 13.73 12.94
CA PHE A 320 -7.76 15.12 12.90
C PHE A 320 -7.90 15.74 14.29
N GLN A 321 -6.86 16.44 14.70
CA GLN A 321 -6.85 17.28 15.92
C GLN A 321 -6.13 18.57 15.60
N LYS A 322 -6.44 19.66 16.32
CA LYS A 322 -5.72 20.94 16.17
C LYS A 322 -4.20 20.74 16.39
N ASN A 323 -3.84 19.98 17.43
CA ASN A 323 -2.47 19.67 17.77
C ASN A 323 -2.19 18.19 17.43
N VAL A 324 -1.49 17.95 16.33
CA VAL A 324 -1.09 16.61 15.89
C VAL A 324 0.35 16.35 16.32
N SER A 325 0.60 15.16 16.86
CA SER A 325 1.94 14.72 17.22
C SER A 325 2.14 13.26 16.79
N ILE A 326 3.23 12.98 16.07
CA ILE A 326 3.59 11.64 15.62
C ILE A 326 5.07 11.35 15.86
N GLU A 327 5.42 10.08 15.99
CA GLU A 327 6.79 9.63 16.09
C GLU A 327 7.41 9.39 14.71
N ASN A 328 8.60 9.91 14.48
CA ASN A 328 9.39 9.58 13.28
C ASN A 328 9.99 8.18 13.43
N LYS A 329 9.64 7.29 12.51
CA LYS A 329 10.07 5.88 12.49
C LYS A 329 11.05 5.57 11.36
N VAL A 330 11.61 6.57 10.71
CA VAL A 330 12.60 6.38 9.65
C VAL A 330 13.97 6.13 10.27
N ILE A 331 14.54 4.96 10.00
CA ILE A 331 15.74 4.45 10.66
C ILE A 331 16.82 4.11 9.61
N ASP A 332 18.04 4.60 9.83
CA ASP A 332 19.19 4.32 8.97
C ASP A 332 19.78 2.90 9.20
N ASN A 333 20.81 2.55 8.44
CA ASN A 333 21.48 1.25 8.54
C ASN A 333 22.25 1.04 9.86
N PHE A 334 22.39 2.05 10.71
CA PHE A 334 23.02 1.97 12.04
C PHE A 334 22.00 1.95 13.18
N GLY A 335 20.70 2.02 12.86
CA GLY A 335 19.64 2.09 13.85
C GLY A 335 19.35 3.51 14.36
N ASN A 336 19.89 4.56 13.73
CA ASN A 336 19.62 5.93 14.11
C ASN A 336 18.39 6.48 13.39
N ILE A 337 17.61 7.32 14.07
CA ILE A 337 16.48 8.02 13.45
C ILE A 337 17.01 9.05 12.43
N VAL A 338 16.51 8.97 11.21
CA VAL A 338 16.82 9.94 10.15
C VAL A 338 15.98 11.19 10.34
N ALA A 339 16.60 12.33 10.62
CA ALA A 339 15.89 13.58 10.82
C ALA A 339 15.14 14.01 9.54
N PRO A 340 13.92 14.56 9.66
CA PRO A 340 13.19 15.13 8.53
C PRO A 340 13.89 16.40 8.03
N ASN A 341 13.76 16.69 6.76
CA ASN A 341 14.37 17.87 6.13
C ASN A 341 13.37 18.81 5.46
N ASN A 342 12.12 18.43 5.36
CA ASN A 342 11.02 19.26 4.89
C ASN A 342 9.73 18.76 5.58
N ILE A 343 9.07 19.63 6.34
CA ILE A 343 7.87 19.27 7.10
C ILE A 343 6.73 20.16 6.62
N SER A 344 5.60 19.56 6.21
CA SER A 344 4.43 20.31 5.76
C SER A 344 3.83 21.18 6.86
N ASP A 345 3.02 22.16 6.47
CA ASP A 345 2.14 22.94 7.36
C ASP A 345 2.85 23.55 8.58
N ASN A 346 4.10 23.99 8.39
CA ASN A 346 4.96 24.56 9.44
C ASN A 346 5.16 23.65 10.67
N GLY A 347 5.08 22.34 10.48
CA GLY A 347 5.37 21.37 11.55
C GLY A 347 6.79 21.52 12.08
N THR A 348 6.98 21.09 13.31
CA THR A 348 8.26 21.15 14.03
C THR A 348 8.75 19.74 14.36
N TYR A 349 10.07 19.60 14.50
CA TYR A 349 10.70 18.35 14.87
C TYR A 349 11.56 18.50 16.13
N ASN A 350 11.26 17.69 17.13
CA ASN A 350 12.10 17.48 18.31
C ASN A 350 12.23 15.98 18.54
N SER A 351 13.37 15.43 18.12
CA SER A 351 13.60 13.99 18.02
C SER A 351 13.10 13.20 19.23
N PRO A 352 12.32 12.14 19.03
CA PRO A 352 11.88 11.55 17.77
C PRO A 352 10.55 12.13 17.22
N THR A 353 10.00 13.18 17.80
CA THR A 353 8.61 13.63 17.64
C THR A 353 8.49 14.75 16.61
N LEU A 354 7.54 14.61 15.68
CA LEU A 354 7.03 15.70 14.84
C LEU A 354 5.73 16.23 15.45
N SER A 355 5.53 17.55 15.40
CA SER A 355 4.33 18.21 15.96
C SER A 355 3.84 19.31 15.04
N TRP A 356 2.52 19.44 14.93
CA TRP A 356 1.83 20.47 14.16
C TRP A 356 0.77 21.16 15.03
N ASP A 357 0.60 22.50 14.85
CA ASP A 357 -0.53 23.28 15.37
C ASP A 357 -1.33 23.76 14.16
N LEU A 358 -2.46 23.11 13.88
CA LEU A 358 -3.24 23.28 12.67
C LEU A 358 -4.37 24.28 12.89
N ASN A 359 -4.47 25.27 12.00
CA ASN A 359 -5.54 26.28 12.04
C ASN A 359 -6.76 25.90 11.19
N GLU A 360 -6.65 24.85 10.38
CA GLU A 360 -7.71 24.35 9.49
C GLU A 360 -7.61 22.82 9.35
N ILE A 361 -8.72 22.19 8.99
CA ILE A 361 -8.77 20.74 8.75
C ILE A 361 -7.92 20.40 7.53
N LYS A 362 -7.08 19.39 7.66
CA LYS A 362 -6.23 18.84 6.62
C LYS A 362 -6.56 17.36 6.41
N ASP A 363 -6.41 16.88 5.19
CA ASP A 363 -6.56 15.47 4.86
C ASP A 363 -5.30 14.66 5.18
N SER A 364 -4.15 15.31 5.18
CA SER A 364 -2.87 14.68 5.51
C SER A 364 -1.80 15.68 5.89
N LEU A 365 -0.79 15.20 6.61
CA LEU A 365 0.47 15.87 6.88
C LEU A 365 1.60 15.06 6.25
N SER A 366 2.75 15.68 6.01
CA SER A 366 3.89 14.98 5.44
C SER A 366 5.22 15.55 5.90
N TYR A 367 6.24 14.73 5.76
CA TYR A 367 7.63 15.18 5.87
C TYR A 367 8.52 14.38 4.93
N ASP A 368 9.55 15.02 4.41
CA ASP A 368 10.59 14.38 3.62
C ASP A 368 11.76 13.99 4.51
N PHE A 369 12.50 12.99 4.09
CA PHE A 369 13.77 12.62 4.71
C PHE A 369 14.83 12.30 3.65
N SER A 370 16.08 12.54 3.97
CA SER A 370 17.20 12.17 3.10
C SER A 370 18.49 12.05 3.91
N THR A 371 19.10 10.90 3.82
CA THR A 371 20.44 10.67 4.41
C THR A 371 21.37 10.01 3.40
N LYS A 372 22.62 10.43 3.41
CA LYS A 372 23.69 9.78 2.64
C LYS A 372 24.39 8.77 3.54
N MET A 373 24.64 7.60 3.00
CA MET A 373 25.35 6.55 3.71
C MET A 373 26.48 5.99 2.85
N THR A 374 27.46 5.43 3.51
CA THR A 374 28.52 4.65 2.87
C THR A 374 28.51 3.26 3.48
N ILE A 375 28.19 2.26 2.66
CA ILE A 375 28.29 0.85 3.05
C ILE A 375 29.46 0.26 2.28
N LEU A 376 30.49 -0.19 3.01
CA LEU A 376 31.76 -0.60 2.42
C LEU A 376 32.40 0.57 1.63
N LYS A 377 32.34 0.51 0.29
CA LYS A 377 32.85 1.54 -0.63
C LYS A 377 31.78 2.15 -1.50
N ILE A 378 30.50 1.85 -1.22
CA ILE A 378 29.37 2.31 -2.01
C ILE A 378 28.73 3.48 -1.30
N ASN A 379 28.56 4.57 -2.02
CA ASN A 379 27.77 5.70 -1.59
C ASN A 379 26.33 5.48 -2.05
N ALA A 380 25.40 5.43 -1.11
CA ALA A 380 23.97 5.34 -1.37
C ALA A 380 23.22 6.50 -0.70
N THR A 381 22.04 6.80 -1.19
CA THR A 381 21.11 7.74 -0.55
C THR A 381 19.87 6.98 -0.13
N PHE A 382 19.46 7.15 1.11
CA PHE A 382 18.17 6.71 1.60
C PHE A 382 17.29 7.95 1.76
N SER A 383 16.22 8.04 0.98
CA SER A 383 15.35 9.21 0.95
C SER A 383 13.92 8.83 0.61
N GLY A 384 12.98 9.70 0.97
CA GLY A 384 11.58 9.52 0.67
C GLY A 384 10.70 10.55 1.35
N THR A 385 9.39 10.31 1.24
CA THR A 385 8.34 11.09 1.89
C THR A 385 7.51 10.19 2.78
N VAL A 386 7.23 10.66 3.99
CA VAL A 386 6.27 10.04 4.91
C VAL A 386 5.00 10.86 4.89
N ILE A 387 3.88 10.20 4.65
CA ILE A 387 2.54 10.79 4.67
C ILE A 387 1.81 10.28 5.90
N GLN A 388 1.24 11.19 6.68
CA GLN A 388 0.34 10.92 7.79
C GLN A 388 -1.07 11.32 7.37
N PRO A 389 -1.94 10.37 6.97
CA PRO A 389 -3.34 10.66 6.68
C PRO A 389 -4.07 11.07 7.94
N LEU A 390 -4.97 12.06 7.81
CA LEU A 390 -5.85 12.53 8.86
C LEU A 390 -7.29 12.26 8.46
N ILE A 391 -8.05 11.63 9.34
CA ILE A 391 -9.49 11.46 9.14
C ILE A 391 -10.24 12.52 9.93
N LYS A 392 -11.21 13.16 9.29
CA LYS A 392 -12.09 14.08 9.98
C LYS A 392 -12.88 13.29 11.02
N ASP A 393 -12.69 13.64 12.30
CA ASP A 393 -13.59 13.16 13.34
C ASP A 393 -15.00 13.74 13.09
N SER A 394 -15.96 12.88 12.92
CA SER A 394 -17.38 13.24 12.76
C SER A 394 -18.24 12.76 13.94
N THR A 395 -17.60 12.16 14.95
CA THR A 395 -18.26 11.66 16.16
C THR A 395 -18.61 12.83 17.05
N ARG A 396 -19.86 12.94 17.44
CA ARG A 396 -20.34 13.99 18.35
C ARG A 396 -20.17 13.51 19.78
N PRO A 397 -19.73 14.35 20.71
CA PRO A 397 -19.70 14.00 22.12
C PRO A 397 -21.14 13.73 22.64
N ILE A 398 -21.25 12.81 23.57
CA ILE A 398 -22.52 12.47 24.23
C ILE A 398 -22.50 13.03 25.65
N ILE A 399 -23.39 13.99 25.93
CA ILE A 399 -23.52 14.57 27.27
C ILE A 399 -24.34 13.63 28.15
N THR A 400 -23.81 13.29 29.32
CA THR A 400 -24.52 12.57 30.39
C THR A 400 -24.59 13.48 31.61
N ALA A 401 -25.79 13.65 32.20
CA ALA A 401 -26.02 14.44 33.39
C ALA A 401 -27.32 14.01 34.07
N ASP A 402 -27.50 14.38 35.35
CA ASP A 402 -28.76 14.23 36.03
C ASP A 402 -29.82 15.14 35.40
N GLU A 403 -31.02 14.61 35.14
CA GLU A 403 -32.10 15.35 34.45
C GLU A 403 -32.71 16.45 35.32
N LYS A 404 -32.59 16.37 36.63
CA LYS A 404 -33.23 17.26 37.60
C LYS A 404 -32.37 17.48 38.83
N ILE A 405 -32.42 18.72 39.37
CA ILE A 405 -31.81 19.06 40.65
C ILE A 405 -32.67 20.08 41.37
N SER A 406 -32.61 20.13 42.71
CA SER A 406 -33.34 21.09 43.53
C SER A 406 -32.39 21.88 44.41
N TYR A 407 -32.62 23.20 44.52
CA TYR A 407 -31.93 24.09 45.43
C TYR A 407 -32.92 24.92 46.27
N PRO A 408 -32.61 25.23 47.53
CA PRO A 408 -33.36 26.23 48.28
C PRO A 408 -33.25 27.60 47.62
N GLU A 409 -34.26 28.47 47.78
CA GLU A 409 -34.15 29.87 47.35
C GLU A 409 -32.94 30.55 48.05
N ARG A 410 -32.35 31.54 47.37
CA ARG A 410 -31.11 32.25 47.75
C ARG A 410 -29.83 31.41 47.70
N THR A 411 -29.87 30.25 47.04
CA THR A 411 -28.66 29.52 46.70
C THR A 411 -27.85 30.31 45.67
N ILE A 412 -26.52 30.36 45.80
CA ILE A 412 -25.63 30.92 44.78
C ILE A 412 -24.83 29.77 44.19
N LYS A 413 -24.91 29.58 42.88
CA LYS A 413 -24.16 28.54 42.16
C LYS A 413 -23.47 29.12 40.95
N THR A 414 -22.20 28.76 40.80
CA THR A 414 -21.46 28.96 39.52
C THR A 414 -21.82 27.84 38.54
N ALA A 415 -21.58 28.08 37.24
CA ALA A 415 -21.75 27.04 36.23
C ALA A 415 -20.95 25.76 36.54
N ALA A 416 -19.71 25.89 37.02
CA ALA A 416 -18.85 24.77 37.37
C ALA A 416 -19.38 23.93 38.54
N GLU A 417 -19.88 24.60 39.58
CA GLU A 417 -20.51 23.93 40.72
C GLU A 417 -21.81 23.22 40.34
N PHE A 418 -22.62 23.88 39.49
CA PHE A 418 -23.84 23.28 38.98
C PHE A 418 -23.55 22.00 38.16
N LEU A 419 -22.58 22.07 37.23
CA LEU A 419 -22.19 20.91 36.42
C LEU A 419 -21.66 19.76 37.29
N THR A 420 -20.97 20.08 38.36
CA THR A 420 -20.51 19.07 39.36
C THR A 420 -21.69 18.43 40.10
N ASP A 421 -22.65 19.26 40.57
CA ASP A 421 -23.82 18.78 41.31
C ASP A 421 -24.71 17.84 40.48
N ILE A 422 -24.80 18.06 39.17
CA ILE A 422 -25.59 17.23 38.25
C ILE A 422 -24.76 16.11 37.57
N HIS A 423 -23.50 15.89 38.01
CA HIS A 423 -22.59 14.88 37.45
C HIS A 423 -22.43 14.99 35.92
N ALA A 424 -22.39 16.21 35.39
CA ALA A 424 -22.31 16.43 33.95
C ALA A 424 -20.94 16.00 33.40
N THR A 425 -20.95 15.11 32.42
CA THR A 425 -19.75 14.59 31.73
C THR A 425 -20.03 14.38 30.26
N THR A 426 -18.99 14.21 29.47
CA THR A 426 -19.06 13.67 28.10
C THR A 426 -18.32 12.34 28.04
N ASP A 427 -18.67 11.49 27.07
CA ASP A 427 -18.04 10.19 26.83
C ASP A 427 -16.61 10.30 26.31
N ASP A 428 -16.25 11.42 25.66
CA ASP A 428 -14.92 11.71 25.08
C ASP A 428 -14.07 12.67 25.91
N GLY A 429 -14.60 13.19 27.04
CA GLY A 429 -13.91 14.15 27.91
C GLY A 429 -14.00 15.61 27.43
N SER A 430 -14.80 15.92 26.41
CA SER A 430 -15.05 17.30 26.00
C SER A 430 -15.73 18.11 27.11
N PRO A 431 -15.41 19.39 27.29
CA PRO A 431 -15.99 20.21 28.35
C PRO A 431 -17.48 20.44 28.12
N VAL A 432 -18.29 20.27 29.19
CA VAL A 432 -19.70 20.65 29.18
C VAL A 432 -19.83 22.12 29.58
N GLU A 433 -20.64 22.85 28.86
CA GLU A 433 -20.96 24.25 29.11
C GLU A 433 -22.46 24.43 29.43
N VAL A 434 -22.78 25.41 30.30
CA VAL A 434 -24.14 25.79 30.66
C VAL A 434 -24.24 27.29 30.91
N ASP A 435 -25.35 27.88 30.52
CA ASP A 435 -25.73 29.25 30.87
C ASP A 435 -26.81 29.22 31.96
N LEU A 436 -26.50 29.74 33.15
CA LEU A 436 -27.42 29.85 34.27
C LEU A 436 -28.10 31.23 34.37
N SER A 437 -27.85 32.16 33.43
CA SER A 437 -28.36 33.55 33.50
C SER A 437 -29.89 33.65 33.56
N ALA A 438 -30.59 32.64 33.06
CA ALA A 438 -32.06 32.57 33.07
C ALA A 438 -32.65 31.98 34.37
N VAL A 439 -31.80 31.50 35.31
CA VAL A 439 -32.22 30.93 36.59
C VAL A 439 -32.30 32.02 37.65
N ASP A 440 -33.48 32.32 38.18
CA ASP A 440 -33.67 33.21 39.31
C ASP A 440 -33.62 32.39 40.61
N PHE A 441 -32.47 32.35 41.21
CA PHE A 441 -32.28 31.60 42.46
C PHE A 441 -32.95 32.23 43.71
N ASP A 442 -33.45 33.46 43.59
CA ASP A 442 -34.22 34.14 44.68
C ASP A 442 -35.73 33.91 44.58
N LYS A 443 -36.17 33.21 43.51
CA LYS A 443 -37.62 33.02 43.24
C LYS A 443 -37.94 31.55 43.11
N PRO A 444 -38.78 31.01 44.01
CA PRO A 444 -39.29 29.63 43.87
C PRO A 444 -39.95 29.39 42.53
N GLY A 445 -39.61 28.26 41.89
CA GLY A 445 -40.07 27.92 40.58
C GLY A 445 -39.29 26.79 39.92
N SER A 446 -39.64 26.46 38.66
CA SER A 446 -38.95 25.48 37.85
C SER A 446 -38.29 26.18 36.67
N TYR A 447 -37.01 26.00 36.50
CA TYR A 447 -36.21 26.59 35.44
C TYR A 447 -35.58 25.46 34.60
N THR A 448 -35.50 25.66 33.29
CA THR A 448 -34.83 24.70 32.40
C THR A 448 -33.56 25.35 31.88
N VAL A 449 -32.43 24.68 32.02
CA VAL A 449 -31.14 25.05 31.44
C VAL A 449 -30.72 24.02 30.40
N THR A 450 -29.93 24.44 29.43
CA THR A 450 -29.44 23.58 28.35
C THR A 450 -27.94 23.39 28.48
N LEU A 451 -27.51 22.13 28.53
CA LEU A 451 -26.11 21.74 28.47
C LEU A 451 -25.66 21.63 27.03
N THR A 452 -24.48 22.12 26.72
CA THR A 452 -23.83 22.02 25.41
C THR A 452 -22.40 21.52 25.59
N ALA A 453 -21.87 20.83 24.58
CA ALA A 453 -20.46 20.47 24.51
C ALA A 453 -20.03 20.46 23.04
N VAL A 454 -18.75 20.74 22.80
CA VAL A 454 -18.12 20.70 21.47
C VAL A 454 -16.76 20.04 21.64
N ASP A 455 -16.47 19.03 20.79
CA ASP A 455 -15.19 18.33 20.81
C ASP A 455 -14.05 19.16 20.16
N SER A 456 -12.84 18.64 20.20
CA SER A 456 -11.66 19.27 19.61
C SER A 456 -11.70 19.32 18.07
N ALA A 457 -12.56 18.51 17.42
CA ALA A 457 -12.78 18.48 15.99
C ALA A 457 -13.90 19.45 15.53
N GLY A 458 -14.60 20.10 16.49
CA GLY A 458 -15.69 21.03 16.23
C GLY A 458 -17.07 20.36 16.08
N ASN A 459 -17.22 19.09 16.46
CA ASN A 459 -18.52 18.45 16.45
C ASN A 459 -19.30 18.80 17.73
N ALA A 460 -20.50 19.34 17.56
CA ALA A 460 -21.36 19.72 18.67
C ALA A 460 -22.21 18.55 19.16
N ALA A 461 -22.27 18.33 20.46
CA ALA A 461 -23.17 17.41 21.12
C ALA A 461 -24.64 17.74 20.83
N THR A 462 -25.50 16.74 20.92
CA THR A 462 -26.93 17.01 21.05
C THR A 462 -27.19 17.67 22.40
N PRO A 463 -27.80 18.88 22.46
CA PRO A 463 -28.01 19.56 23.71
C PRO A 463 -28.89 18.76 24.67
N VAL A 464 -28.58 18.81 25.97
CA VAL A 464 -29.33 18.13 27.04
C VAL A 464 -29.96 19.18 27.94
N ASN A 465 -31.26 19.05 28.24
CA ASN A 465 -31.98 19.95 29.14
C ASN A 465 -32.01 19.37 30.56
N VAL A 466 -31.74 20.24 31.54
CA VAL A 466 -31.81 19.92 32.98
C VAL A 466 -32.81 20.84 33.65
N ILE A 467 -33.65 20.28 34.52
CA ILE A 467 -34.66 21.03 35.27
C ILE A 467 -34.10 21.37 36.65
N ILE A 468 -34.03 22.67 36.93
CA ILE A 468 -33.67 23.21 38.26
C ILE A 468 -34.94 23.61 38.97
N THR A 469 -35.19 23.05 40.15
CA THR A 469 -36.34 23.44 41.02
C THR A 469 -35.82 24.28 42.15
N ILE A 470 -36.25 25.54 42.25
CA ILE A 470 -35.99 26.39 43.41
C ILE A 470 -37.15 26.24 44.37
N THR A 471 -36.86 25.75 45.59
CA THR A 471 -37.85 25.52 46.64
C THR A 471 -37.88 26.71 47.59
N ALA A 472 -39.09 27.12 47.99
CA ALA A 472 -39.25 28.15 49.00
C ALA A 472 -38.61 27.70 50.34
N VAL A 473 -37.90 28.59 50.98
CA VAL A 473 -37.48 28.37 52.35
C VAL A 473 -38.67 28.63 53.28
N ASP A 474 -38.99 27.68 54.11
CA ASP A 474 -40.02 27.88 55.14
C ASP A 474 -39.53 28.91 56.18
N MET A 475 -40.21 30.07 56.18
CA MET A 475 -39.96 31.18 57.13
C MET A 475 -41.09 31.26 58.18
N SER A 476 -42.00 30.33 58.20
CA SER A 476 -43.03 30.28 59.23
C SER A 476 -42.39 30.12 60.63
N LYS A 477 -42.97 30.84 61.60
CA LYS A 477 -42.55 30.67 62.99
C LYS A 477 -43.18 29.41 63.50
N PRO A 478 -42.43 28.53 64.23
CA PRO A 478 -43.03 27.36 64.84
C PRO A 478 -44.13 27.74 65.80
N VAL A 479 -45.21 27.02 65.79
CA VAL A 479 -46.32 27.17 66.78
C VAL A 479 -46.13 26.15 67.91
N ILE A 480 -45.97 26.69 69.09
CA ILE A 480 -45.84 25.84 70.28
C ILE A 480 -47.27 25.44 70.77
N THR A 481 -47.47 24.18 71.01
CA THR A 481 -48.64 23.62 71.62
C THR A 481 -48.20 22.94 72.94
N ALA A 482 -48.86 23.32 74.06
CA ALA A 482 -48.57 22.74 75.37
C ALA A 482 -49.83 22.81 76.24
N ASP A 483 -49.86 22.02 77.29
CA ASP A 483 -50.92 22.11 78.29
C ASP A 483 -50.83 23.46 79.04
N GLU A 484 -51.96 24.16 79.17
CA GLU A 484 -52.05 25.49 79.73
C GLU A 484 -51.71 25.53 81.24
N LYS A 485 -51.88 24.42 81.92
CA LYS A 485 -51.70 24.33 83.36
C LYS A 485 -51.19 22.97 83.79
N ILE A 486 -50.25 23.00 84.73
CA ILE A 486 -49.76 21.79 85.42
C ILE A 486 -49.61 22.10 86.92
N SER A 487 -49.80 21.13 87.79
CA SER A 487 -49.65 21.29 89.23
C SER A 487 -48.69 20.28 89.73
N TYR A 488 -47.74 20.75 90.55
CA TYR A 488 -46.80 19.88 91.24
C TYR A 488 -46.96 20.01 92.80
N PRO A 489 -46.72 18.95 93.55
CA PRO A 489 -46.57 19.05 94.99
C PRO A 489 -45.42 19.96 95.38
N GLU A 490 -45.50 20.61 96.57
CA GLU A 490 -44.41 21.39 97.21
C GLU A 490 -43.13 20.55 97.27
N ARG A 491 -41.99 21.17 96.97
CA ARG A 491 -40.66 20.54 96.98
C ARG A 491 -40.43 19.55 95.79
N THR A 492 -41.20 19.58 94.78
CA THR A 492 -40.93 18.88 93.53
C THR A 492 -39.76 19.57 92.79
N ILE A 493 -38.78 18.84 92.35
CA ILE A 493 -37.68 19.37 91.49
C ILE A 493 -37.88 18.85 90.05
N LYS A 494 -37.98 19.73 89.11
CA LYS A 494 -38.10 19.40 87.67
C LYS A 494 -37.01 20.04 86.87
N THR A 495 -36.47 19.29 85.94
CA THR A 495 -35.62 19.81 84.88
C THR A 495 -36.51 20.43 83.76
N ALA A 496 -35.94 21.30 82.96
CA ALA A 496 -36.67 21.86 81.76
C ALA A 496 -37.23 20.76 80.87
N ALA A 497 -36.45 19.71 80.56
CA ALA A 497 -36.88 18.60 79.75
C ALA A 497 -38.04 17.79 80.35
N GLU A 498 -38.03 17.51 81.66
CA GLU A 498 -39.11 16.85 82.34
C GLU A 498 -40.37 17.72 82.41
N PHE A 499 -40.21 19.03 82.59
CA PHE A 499 -41.33 19.97 82.59
C PHE A 499 -42.01 20.02 81.22
N LEU A 500 -41.21 20.15 80.09
CA LEU A 500 -41.73 20.17 78.72
C LEU A 500 -42.43 18.84 78.40
N THR A 501 -41.93 17.70 78.90
CA THR A 501 -42.57 16.40 78.76
C THR A 501 -43.92 16.36 79.50
N ASP A 502 -43.94 16.83 80.69
CA ASP A 502 -45.14 16.80 81.55
C ASP A 502 -46.30 17.70 80.99
N ILE A 503 -45.98 18.80 80.37
CA ILE A 503 -46.95 19.72 79.68
C ILE A 503 -47.17 19.35 78.24
N HIS A 504 -46.67 18.22 77.74
CA HIS A 504 -46.83 17.76 76.36
C HIS A 504 -46.42 18.83 75.37
N ALA A 505 -45.35 19.59 75.62
CA ALA A 505 -44.91 20.68 74.76
C ALA A 505 -44.39 20.14 73.45
N THR A 506 -44.96 20.58 72.32
CA THR A 506 -44.56 20.25 70.95
C THR A 506 -44.61 21.47 70.08
N THR A 507 -43.91 21.44 68.96
CA THR A 507 -44.06 22.41 67.83
C THR A 507 -44.73 21.71 66.71
N ASP A 508 -45.42 22.46 65.83
CA ASP A 508 -46.05 21.97 64.60
C ASP A 508 -45.06 21.54 63.54
N ASP A 509 -43.82 22.03 63.61
CA ASP A 509 -42.74 21.75 62.65
C ASP A 509 -41.64 20.82 63.22
N GLY A 510 -41.79 20.35 64.53
CA GLY A 510 -40.82 19.49 65.22
C GLY A 510 -39.58 20.21 65.73
N SER A 511 -39.57 21.54 65.74
CA SER A 511 -38.49 22.33 66.31
C SER A 511 -38.41 22.12 67.87
N PRO A 512 -37.26 22.16 68.51
CA PRO A 512 -37.15 21.97 69.95
C PRO A 512 -37.80 23.13 70.69
N VAL A 513 -38.57 22.80 71.75
CA VAL A 513 -39.11 23.79 72.69
C VAL A 513 -38.14 23.98 73.82
N GLU A 514 -37.88 25.22 74.14
CA GLU A 514 -37.07 25.58 75.34
C GLU A 514 -37.93 26.29 76.40
N VAL A 515 -37.63 26.09 77.65
CA VAL A 515 -38.31 26.75 78.78
C VAL A 515 -37.27 27.17 79.79
N ASP A 516 -37.48 28.37 80.35
CA ASP A 516 -36.73 28.87 81.49
C ASP A 516 -37.58 28.69 82.79
N LEU A 517 -37.14 27.83 83.66
CA LEU A 517 -37.79 27.55 84.97
C LEU A 517 -37.18 28.36 86.10
N SER A 518 -36.24 29.29 85.86
CA SER A 518 -35.54 30.05 86.93
C SER A 518 -36.43 30.89 87.81
N ALA A 519 -37.60 31.28 87.30
CA ALA A 519 -38.58 32.06 88.05
C ALA A 519 -39.54 31.20 88.91
N VAL A 520 -39.47 29.86 88.84
CA VAL A 520 -40.34 28.93 89.52
C VAL A 520 -39.71 28.52 90.84
N ASP A 521 -40.27 28.92 91.96
CA ASP A 521 -39.85 28.47 93.33
C ASP A 521 -40.67 27.25 93.76
N PHE A 522 -40.15 26.07 93.51
CA PHE A 522 -40.81 24.81 93.81
C PHE A 522 -40.96 24.53 95.31
N ASP A 523 -40.31 25.31 96.26
CA ASP A 523 -40.42 25.20 97.68
C ASP A 523 -41.52 26.10 98.25
N LYS A 524 -42.21 26.92 97.44
CA LYS A 524 -43.28 27.82 97.87
C LYS A 524 -44.57 27.59 97.11
N PRO A 525 -45.70 27.39 97.79
CA PRO A 525 -46.98 27.35 97.15
C PRO A 525 -47.25 28.67 96.41
N GLY A 526 -47.67 28.56 95.15
CA GLY A 526 -47.95 29.72 94.28
C GLY A 526 -48.30 29.32 92.84
N SER A 527 -48.67 30.30 92.03
CA SER A 527 -48.81 30.14 90.59
C SER A 527 -47.70 30.89 89.92
N TYR A 528 -46.99 30.23 89.04
CA TYR A 528 -45.88 30.78 88.24
C TYR A 528 -46.27 30.72 86.74
N THR A 529 -45.95 31.75 86.00
CA THR A 529 -46.29 31.88 84.56
C THR A 529 -45.01 32.15 83.76
#